data_d0ac8cd54241134507d070ce4abc3b1e
#
_entry.id   d0ac8cd54241134507d070ce4abc3b1e
#
_cell.length_a   1.000
_cell.length_b   1.000
_cell.length_c   1.000
_cell.angle_alpha   90.00
_cell.angle_beta   90.00
_cell.angle_gamma   90.00
#
_symmetry.space_group_name_H-M   'P 1'
#
loop_
_entity.id
_entity.type
_entity.pdbx_description
1 polymer ?
#
loop_
_entity_poly.entity_id
_entity_poly.type
_entity_poly.pdbx_seq_one_letter_code
_entity_poly.pdbx_strand_id
1 'polypeptide(L)'
;MNDVAARILHRLSKVGDFLSGEELCREFCITRSAVWKHIKLLRAEGYHVDAVTGRGYRLTGLTGRPVEAEVAPFLTVRRFGRSIIYHGVTVSTNIVAKSLASDGLPEGIVVVADSQTGGRGRMGRKWVSPSGVNLYFSLILRPEVPSIRVPQLTLLVAAAIHQAFGTVVPDIAPMVKWPNDILIKGRKVCGVLCEMQSEPDFTHFVVVGIGINVNQSEMPSELRDSATSLFLETGRLVSRPELLASFLNHFEPLYDAWLLEEDLGFILPYLERYSLLQSKQVTIDQLKRTVSGTVSGIARGGELMLDAADGQTTLISSGEAHLQKRTC
;
A
#
# COMPACT_ATOMS: atom_id res chain seq x y z
N MET A 1 18.96 -4.20 -10.57
CA MET A 1 19.91 -5.04 -9.77
C MET A 1 19.79 -6.48 -10.28
N ASN A 2 20.90 -7.23 -10.46
CA ASN A 2 20.79 -8.64 -10.84
C ASN A 2 20.55 -9.52 -9.60
N ASP A 3 20.08 -10.76 -9.79
CA ASP A 3 19.71 -11.71 -8.71
C ASP A 3 20.84 -11.91 -7.68
N VAL A 4 22.08 -12.10 -8.12
CA VAL A 4 23.23 -12.32 -7.22
C VAL A 4 23.52 -11.08 -6.36
N ALA A 5 23.44 -9.87 -6.91
CA ALA A 5 23.63 -8.64 -6.13
C ALA A 5 22.53 -8.44 -5.10
N ALA A 6 21.27 -8.77 -5.44
CA ALA A 6 20.15 -8.74 -4.50
C ALA A 6 20.35 -9.72 -3.33
N ARG A 7 20.80 -10.94 -3.61
CA ARG A 7 21.10 -11.96 -2.60
C ARG A 7 22.28 -11.56 -1.70
N ILE A 8 23.33 -10.97 -2.26
CA ILE A 8 24.46 -10.43 -1.49
C ILE A 8 23.97 -9.30 -0.56
N LEU A 9 23.16 -8.35 -1.07
CA LEU A 9 22.57 -7.28 -0.27
C LEU A 9 21.76 -7.84 0.90
N HIS A 10 20.88 -8.79 0.62
CA HIS A 10 20.07 -9.44 1.65
C HIS A 10 20.93 -10.15 2.70
N ARG A 11 22.03 -10.78 2.29
CA ARG A 11 22.94 -11.45 3.23
C ARG A 11 23.69 -10.43 4.12
N LEU A 12 24.17 -9.34 3.54
CA LEU A 12 24.82 -8.24 4.27
C LEU A 12 23.85 -7.55 5.25
N SER A 13 22.58 -7.36 4.86
CA SER A 13 21.59 -6.73 5.73
C SER A 13 21.24 -7.59 6.96
N LYS A 14 21.25 -8.91 6.83
CA LYS A 14 20.96 -9.85 7.93
C LYS A 14 22.09 -9.93 8.97
N VAL A 15 23.35 -9.79 8.56
CA VAL A 15 24.48 -9.97 9.49
C VAL A 15 24.75 -8.74 10.33
N GLY A 16 24.53 -7.55 9.77
CA GLY A 16 24.74 -6.28 10.46
C GLY A 16 26.21 -5.97 10.78
N ASP A 17 27.13 -6.91 10.53
CA ASP A 17 28.58 -6.78 10.70
C ASP A 17 29.31 -7.18 9.42
N PHE A 18 30.65 -7.26 9.46
CA PHE A 18 31.47 -7.61 8.32
C PHE A 18 31.30 -9.08 7.92
N LEU A 19 31.08 -9.32 6.63
CA LEU A 19 31.14 -10.61 5.98
C LEU A 19 32.40 -10.67 5.13
N SER A 20 33.19 -11.73 5.31
CA SER A 20 34.41 -11.91 4.51
C SER A 20 34.07 -12.16 3.03
N GLY A 21 34.93 -11.67 2.13
CA GLY A 21 34.78 -11.95 0.71
C GLY A 21 34.83 -13.45 0.39
N GLU A 22 35.48 -14.24 1.21
CA GLU A 22 35.59 -15.70 1.07
C GLU A 22 34.27 -16.40 1.43
N GLU A 23 33.59 -15.96 2.50
CA GLU A 23 32.25 -16.45 2.84
C GLU A 23 31.25 -16.16 1.72
N LEU A 24 31.26 -14.94 1.16
CA LEU A 24 30.42 -14.60 0.02
C LEU A 24 30.74 -15.43 -1.24
N CYS A 25 32.03 -15.69 -1.52
CA CYS A 25 32.43 -16.57 -2.63
C CYS A 25 31.88 -17.98 -2.46
N ARG A 26 31.99 -18.54 -1.25
CA ARG A 26 31.55 -19.91 -0.93
C ARG A 26 30.03 -20.02 -0.97
N GLU A 27 29.33 -19.07 -0.33
CA GLU A 27 27.87 -19.07 -0.21
C GLU A 27 27.17 -18.92 -1.59
N PHE A 28 27.72 -18.06 -2.45
CA PHE A 28 27.11 -17.77 -3.77
C PHE A 28 27.78 -18.50 -4.94
N CYS A 29 28.77 -19.34 -4.68
CA CYS A 29 29.54 -20.09 -5.71
C CYS A 29 30.14 -19.16 -6.79
N ILE A 30 30.70 -18.01 -6.40
CA ILE A 30 31.28 -17.00 -7.31
C ILE A 30 32.72 -16.66 -6.92
N THR A 31 33.47 -16.06 -7.86
CA THR A 31 34.84 -15.64 -7.63
C THR A 31 34.92 -14.33 -6.81
N ARG A 32 36.07 -14.05 -6.19
CA ARG A 32 36.35 -12.79 -5.48
C ARG A 32 36.14 -11.56 -6.37
N SER A 33 36.54 -11.65 -7.64
CA SER A 33 36.36 -10.59 -8.62
C SER A 33 34.86 -10.35 -8.93
N ALA A 34 34.04 -11.40 -8.94
CA ALA A 34 32.60 -11.29 -9.08
C ALA A 34 31.95 -10.65 -7.86
N VAL A 35 32.33 -11.04 -6.63
CA VAL A 35 31.88 -10.36 -5.39
C VAL A 35 32.18 -8.87 -5.47
N TRP A 36 33.41 -8.50 -5.81
CA TRP A 36 33.79 -7.08 -5.94
C TRP A 36 32.93 -6.33 -6.96
N LYS A 37 32.64 -6.94 -8.13
CA LYS A 37 31.75 -6.35 -9.15
C LYS A 37 30.34 -6.12 -8.61
N HIS A 38 29.78 -7.08 -7.88
CA HIS A 38 28.46 -6.93 -7.27
C HIS A 38 28.43 -5.86 -6.17
N ILE A 39 29.45 -5.78 -5.33
CA ILE A 39 29.58 -4.69 -4.34
C ILE A 39 29.67 -3.32 -5.04
N LYS A 40 30.46 -3.23 -6.13
CA LYS A 40 30.52 -1.99 -6.93
C LYS A 40 29.17 -1.62 -7.54
N LEU A 41 28.41 -2.61 -8.00
CA LEU A 41 27.03 -2.41 -8.50
C LEU A 41 26.11 -1.90 -7.39
N LEU A 42 26.13 -2.51 -6.21
CA LEU A 42 25.33 -2.06 -5.07
C LEU A 42 25.64 -0.61 -4.69
N ARG A 43 26.93 -0.24 -4.64
CA ARG A 43 27.35 1.15 -4.38
C ARG A 43 26.85 2.12 -5.47
N ALA A 44 26.90 1.71 -6.74
CA ALA A 44 26.38 2.52 -7.85
C ALA A 44 24.86 2.70 -7.78
N GLU A 45 24.16 1.75 -7.18
CA GLU A 45 22.70 1.85 -6.91
C GLU A 45 22.36 2.62 -5.62
N GLY A 46 23.36 3.16 -4.91
CA GLY A 46 23.19 4.04 -3.76
C GLY A 46 23.29 3.34 -2.40
N TYR A 47 23.60 2.04 -2.34
CA TYR A 47 23.84 1.36 -1.07
C TYR A 47 25.21 1.75 -0.48
N HIS A 48 25.23 2.02 0.81
CA HIS A 48 26.48 2.26 1.51
C HIS A 48 27.06 0.92 2.00
N VAL A 49 28.15 0.48 1.37
CA VAL A 49 28.83 -0.76 1.72
C VAL A 49 30.29 -0.43 2.05
N ASP A 50 30.68 -0.63 3.30
CA ASP A 50 32.09 -0.56 3.73
C ASP A 50 32.85 -1.79 3.23
N ALA A 51 34.13 -1.60 2.89
CA ALA A 51 35.05 -2.67 2.55
C ALA A 51 36.34 -2.45 3.34
N VAL A 52 36.69 -3.41 4.19
CA VAL A 52 37.89 -3.36 5.03
C VAL A 52 38.75 -4.58 4.75
N THR A 53 40.01 -4.33 4.40
CA THR A 53 40.98 -5.40 4.14
C THR A 53 41.12 -6.32 5.37
N GLY A 54 41.01 -7.62 5.16
CA GLY A 54 41.04 -8.64 6.23
C GLY A 54 39.72 -8.85 6.96
N ARG A 55 38.74 -7.94 6.86
CA ARG A 55 37.41 -8.09 7.49
C ARG A 55 36.30 -8.40 6.48
N GLY A 56 36.37 -7.85 5.27
CA GLY A 56 35.36 -8.04 4.22
C GLY A 56 34.45 -6.84 4.01
N TYR A 57 33.14 -7.08 3.85
CA TYR A 57 32.14 -6.10 3.47
C TYR A 57 31.05 -5.97 4.55
N ARG A 58 30.59 -4.76 4.80
CA ARG A 58 29.49 -4.46 5.73
C ARG A 58 28.54 -3.44 5.10
N LEU A 59 27.25 -3.73 5.12
CA LEU A 59 26.23 -2.77 4.74
C LEU A 59 26.05 -1.74 5.87
N THR A 60 26.19 -0.45 5.55
CA THR A 60 26.08 0.65 6.51
C THR A 60 24.95 1.60 6.19
N GLY A 61 24.32 1.48 5.00
CA GLY A 61 23.15 2.29 4.64
C GLY A 61 22.35 1.67 3.51
N LEU A 62 21.02 1.70 3.69
CA LEU A 62 20.02 1.32 2.71
C LEU A 62 19.61 2.54 1.87
N THR A 63 18.97 2.32 0.74
CA THR A 63 18.49 3.40 -0.13
C THR A 63 17.12 3.95 0.30
N GLY A 64 16.38 3.20 1.11
CA GLY A 64 14.99 3.47 1.46
C GLY A 64 14.01 3.28 0.29
N ARG A 65 14.47 2.61 -0.80
CA ARG A 65 13.61 2.23 -1.92
C ARG A 65 12.85 0.96 -1.58
N PRO A 66 11.53 0.89 -1.83
CA PRO A 66 10.74 -0.30 -1.58
C PRO A 66 10.97 -1.37 -2.66
N VAL A 67 12.23 -1.83 -2.78
CA VAL A 67 12.65 -2.96 -3.62
C VAL A 67 12.62 -4.25 -2.81
N GLU A 68 12.53 -5.39 -3.47
CA GLU A 68 12.43 -6.71 -2.83
C GLU A 68 13.48 -6.91 -1.72
N ALA A 69 14.75 -6.59 -2.01
CA ALA A 69 15.85 -6.80 -1.07
C ALA A 69 15.74 -5.93 0.22
N GLU A 70 15.10 -4.77 0.16
CA GLU A 70 14.88 -3.89 1.32
C GLU A 70 13.57 -4.19 2.04
N VAL A 71 12.57 -4.74 1.35
CA VAL A 71 11.26 -5.12 1.92
C VAL A 71 11.33 -6.50 2.59
N ALA A 72 12.01 -7.47 1.96
CA ALA A 72 12.06 -8.86 2.41
C ALA A 72 12.47 -9.07 3.88
N PRO A 73 13.39 -8.29 4.50
CA PRO A 73 13.74 -8.44 5.92
C PRO A 73 12.56 -8.23 6.88
N PHE A 74 11.55 -7.46 6.48
CA PHE A 74 10.37 -7.12 7.29
C PHE A 74 9.15 -7.98 6.97
N LEU A 75 9.20 -8.84 5.91
CA LEU A 75 8.09 -9.69 5.51
C LEU A 75 7.98 -10.94 6.38
N THR A 76 6.81 -11.15 6.97
CA THR A 76 6.45 -12.35 7.72
C THR A 76 5.49 -13.28 6.96
N VAL A 77 4.77 -12.75 5.98
CA VAL A 77 3.83 -13.49 5.11
C VAL A 77 4.54 -14.27 4.01
N ARG A 78 3.82 -15.20 3.37
CA ARG A 78 4.41 -16.17 2.44
C ARG A 78 4.07 -15.92 0.97
N ARG A 79 2.96 -15.28 0.67
CA ARG A 79 2.40 -15.11 -0.67
C ARG A 79 2.68 -13.71 -1.22
N PHE A 80 2.29 -12.69 -0.50
CA PHE A 80 2.38 -11.31 -0.98
C PHE A 80 3.76 -10.68 -0.78
N GLY A 81 4.24 -9.96 -1.79
CA GLY A 81 5.50 -9.22 -1.74
C GLY A 81 6.77 -10.05 -1.86
N ARG A 82 6.66 -11.35 -2.21
CA ARG A 82 7.83 -12.19 -2.52
C ARG A 82 8.45 -11.86 -3.87
N SER A 83 7.69 -11.24 -4.74
CA SER A 83 8.15 -10.66 -6.00
C SER A 83 7.73 -9.21 -6.07
N ILE A 84 8.70 -8.30 -6.09
CA ILE A 84 8.50 -6.85 -6.19
C ILE A 84 9.14 -6.35 -7.47
N ILE A 85 8.32 -5.83 -8.38
CA ILE A 85 8.75 -5.21 -9.63
C ILE A 85 8.84 -3.70 -9.40
N TYR A 86 10.06 -3.19 -9.29
CA TYR A 86 10.31 -1.78 -9.01
C TYR A 86 10.62 -0.97 -10.27
N HIS A 87 9.98 0.18 -10.40
CA HIS A 87 10.22 1.18 -11.45
C HIS A 87 10.67 2.51 -10.83
N GLY A 88 11.77 3.09 -11.34
CA GLY A 88 12.13 4.47 -10.95
C GLY A 88 11.05 5.45 -11.35
N VAL A 89 10.56 5.36 -12.59
CA VAL A 89 9.44 6.16 -13.13
C VAL A 89 8.54 5.27 -13.97
N THR A 90 7.22 5.41 -13.80
CA THR A 90 6.24 4.79 -14.70
C THR A 90 5.04 5.73 -14.92
N VAL A 91 4.17 5.40 -15.86
CA VAL A 91 2.91 6.13 -16.02
C VAL A 91 2.01 5.91 -14.82
N SER A 92 1.77 4.62 -14.46
CA SER A 92 0.97 4.22 -13.30
C SER A 92 1.28 2.78 -12.93
N THR A 93 1.45 2.49 -11.64
CA THR A 93 1.65 1.13 -11.15
C THR A 93 0.45 0.22 -11.45
N ASN A 94 -0.78 0.76 -11.44
CA ASN A 94 -1.99 0.01 -11.84
C ASN A 94 -1.93 -0.41 -13.31
N ILE A 95 -1.49 0.46 -14.21
CA ILE A 95 -1.39 0.13 -15.65
C ILE A 95 -0.38 -1.01 -15.84
N VAL A 96 0.79 -0.93 -15.21
CA VAL A 96 1.80 -1.98 -15.27
C VAL A 96 1.27 -3.28 -14.67
N ALA A 97 0.68 -3.24 -13.48
CA ALA A 97 0.12 -4.42 -12.83
C ALA A 97 -1.02 -5.07 -13.63
N LYS A 98 -1.87 -4.27 -14.28
CA LYS A 98 -2.93 -4.78 -15.18
C LYS A 98 -2.35 -5.52 -16.38
N SER A 99 -1.31 -4.96 -17.02
CA SER A 99 -0.63 -5.65 -18.14
C SER A 99 -0.05 -6.98 -17.67
N LEU A 100 0.70 -6.99 -16.58
CA LEU A 100 1.30 -8.21 -16.03
C LEU A 100 0.24 -9.25 -15.62
N ALA A 101 -0.88 -8.81 -15.03
CA ALA A 101 -1.97 -9.71 -14.68
C ALA A 101 -2.66 -10.30 -15.93
N SER A 102 -2.83 -9.50 -17.00
CA SER A 102 -3.36 -9.96 -18.30
C SER A 102 -2.41 -10.94 -19.00
N ASP A 103 -1.10 -10.77 -18.81
CA ASP A 103 -0.07 -11.68 -19.30
C ASP A 103 0.06 -12.99 -18.47
N GLY A 104 -0.84 -13.17 -17.49
CA GLY A 104 -0.92 -14.40 -16.69
C GLY A 104 0.01 -14.48 -15.48
N LEU A 105 0.65 -13.38 -15.07
CA LEU A 105 1.48 -13.39 -13.86
C LEU A 105 0.64 -13.74 -12.61
N PRO A 106 1.22 -14.48 -11.64
CA PRO A 106 0.49 -14.98 -10.49
C PRO A 106 0.07 -13.89 -9.51
N GLU A 107 -0.84 -14.25 -8.63
CA GLU A 107 -1.21 -13.46 -7.45
C GLU A 107 0.00 -13.18 -6.54
N GLY A 108 -0.02 -12.05 -5.84
CA GLY A 108 0.98 -11.69 -4.83
C GLY A 108 2.13 -10.85 -5.35
N ILE A 109 2.22 -10.63 -6.66
CA ILE A 109 3.20 -9.69 -7.24
C ILE A 109 2.83 -8.26 -6.88
N VAL A 110 3.83 -7.51 -6.44
CA VAL A 110 3.72 -6.10 -6.12
C VAL A 110 4.49 -5.27 -7.14
N VAL A 111 3.82 -4.35 -7.82
CA VAL A 111 4.45 -3.35 -8.70
C VAL A 111 4.63 -2.07 -7.90
N VAL A 112 5.85 -1.58 -7.79
CA VAL A 112 6.20 -0.36 -7.05
C VAL A 112 6.80 0.66 -7.99
N ALA A 113 6.49 1.94 -7.81
CA ALA A 113 7.15 3.03 -8.51
C ALA A 113 7.66 4.09 -7.53
N ASP A 114 8.83 4.66 -7.85
CA ASP A 114 9.36 5.81 -7.11
C ASP A 114 8.61 7.11 -7.46
N SER A 115 8.17 7.23 -8.72
CA SER A 115 7.27 8.30 -9.18
C SER A 115 6.32 7.82 -10.28
N GLN A 116 5.19 8.52 -10.44
CA GLN A 116 4.23 8.27 -11.50
C GLN A 116 3.95 9.54 -12.30
N THR A 117 3.99 9.46 -13.63
CA THR A 117 3.67 10.59 -14.53
C THR A 117 2.15 10.73 -14.79
N GLY A 118 1.40 9.65 -14.61
CA GLY A 118 -0.05 9.56 -14.81
C GLY A 118 -0.77 8.85 -13.68
N GLY A 119 -0.35 9.09 -12.41
CA GLY A 119 -1.01 8.55 -11.23
C GLY A 119 -2.50 8.93 -11.20
N ARG A 120 -3.38 7.96 -10.88
CA ARG A 120 -4.83 8.13 -10.92
C ARG A 120 -5.47 7.71 -9.60
N GLY A 121 -6.49 8.44 -9.21
CA GLY A 121 -7.47 8.08 -8.21
C GLY A 121 -8.82 7.75 -8.84
N ARG A 122 -9.83 7.53 -8.02
CA ARG A 122 -11.22 7.28 -8.47
C ARG A 122 -11.75 8.46 -9.29
N MET A 123 -12.68 8.16 -10.20
CA MET A 123 -13.34 9.14 -11.08
C MET A 123 -12.35 9.97 -11.93
N GLY A 124 -11.19 9.40 -12.28
CA GLY A 124 -10.20 10.04 -13.12
C GLY A 124 -9.38 11.15 -12.44
N ARG A 125 -9.51 11.34 -11.13
CA ARG A 125 -8.72 12.34 -10.39
C ARG A 125 -7.24 12.02 -10.46
N LYS A 126 -6.42 13.04 -10.58
CA LYS A 126 -4.95 12.91 -10.57
C LYS A 126 -4.45 12.58 -9.16
N TRP A 127 -3.52 11.63 -9.07
CA TRP A 127 -2.73 11.38 -7.87
C TRP A 127 -1.32 11.92 -8.08
N VAL A 128 -0.96 12.96 -7.34
CA VAL A 128 0.37 13.59 -7.43
C VAL A 128 1.42 12.64 -6.85
N SER A 129 2.45 12.34 -7.63
CA SER A 129 3.40 11.26 -7.31
C SER A 129 4.86 11.72 -7.44
N PRO A 130 5.36 12.62 -6.55
CA PRO A 130 6.76 13.03 -6.55
C PRO A 130 7.70 11.87 -6.23
N SER A 131 8.92 11.93 -6.79
CA SER A 131 9.95 10.89 -6.63
C SER A 131 10.56 10.88 -5.24
N GLY A 132 10.89 9.70 -4.74
CA GLY A 132 11.77 9.48 -3.59
C GLY A 132 11.11 9.63 -2.21
N VAL A 133 9.89 10.14 -2.12
CA VAL A 133 9.29 10.53 -0.82
C VAL A 133 8.08 9.73 -0.41
N ASN A 134 7.29 9.24 -1.35
CA ASN A 134 6.02 8.57 -1.07
C ASN A 134 6.08 7.08 -1.45
N LEU A 135 5.01 6.35 -1.19
CA LEU A 135 4.87 4.95 -1.55
C LEU A 135 3.70 4.77 -2.51
N TYR A 136 4.02 4.35 -3.76
CA TYR A 136 3.05 4.05 -4.81
C TYR A 136 3.25 2.63 -5.25
N PHE A 137 2.23 1.80 -5.08
CA PHE A 137 2.32 0.41 -5.46
C PHE A 137 0.96 -0.16 -5.86
N SER A 138 1.00 -1.26 -6.59
CA SER A 138 -0.16 -2.02 -6.99
C SER A 138 0.08 -3.50 -6.73
N LEU A 139 -0.92 -4.16 -6.13
CA LEU A 139 -0.91 -5.58 -5.81
C LEU A 139 -1.81 -6.32 -6.79
N ILE A 140 -1.33 -7.43 -7.35
CA ILE A 140 -2.12 -8.32 -8.21
C ILE A 140 -2.79 -9.38 -7.32
N LEU A 141 -4.11 -9.48 -7.43
CA LEU A 141 -4.94 -10.49 -6.76
C LEU A 141 -5.70 -11.33 -7.80
N ARG A 142 -5.96 -12.60 -7.45
CA ARG A 142 -6.78 -13.51 -8.27
C ARG A 142 -7.82 -14.22 -7.40
N PRO A 143 -8.75 -13.47 -6.80
CA PRO A 143 -9.78 -14.08 -5.97
C PRO A 143 -10.80 -14.80 -6.87
N GLU A 144 -11.08 -16.06 -6.54
CA GLU A 144 -12.14 -16.84 -7.18
C GLU A 144 -13.50 -16.48 -6.57
N VAL A 145 -13.95 -15.24 -6.80
CA VAL A 145 -15.19 -14.70 -6.24
C VAL A 145 -16.01 -13.98 -7.32
N PRO A 146 -17.35 -13.87 -7.16
CA PRO A 146 -18.18 -13.03 -8.01
C PRO A 146 -17.73 -11.56 -7.97
N SER A 147 -17.85 -10.86 -9.10
CA SER A 147 -17.42 -9.47 -9.25
C SER A 147 -18.07 -8.50 -8.26
N ILE A 148 -19.27 -8.81 -7.80
CA ILE A 148 -20.01 -8.01 -6.81
C ILE A 148 -19.29 -7.91 -5.45
N ARG A 149 -18.43 -8.87 -5.11
CA ARG A 149 -17.66 -8.88 -3.85
C ARG A 149 -16.39 -8.04 -3.91
N VAL A 150 -15.86 -7.75 -5.10
CA VAL A 150 -14.58 -7.05 -5.28
C VAL A 150 -14.54 -5.67 -4.60
N PRO A 151 -15.61 -4.85 -4.56
CA PRO A 151 -15.59 -3.58 -3.83
C PRO A 151 -15.25 -3.69 -2.34
N GLN A 152 -15.53 -4.84 -1.70
CA GLN A 152 -15.17 -5.11 -0.30
C GLN A 152 -13.66 -5.04 -0.06
N LEU A 153 -12.84 -5.41 -1.06
CA LEU A 153 -11.37 -5.34 -0.99
C LEU A 153 -10.86 -3.94 -0.65
N THR A 154 -11.57 -2.90 -1.07
CA THR A 154 -11.16 -1.52 -0.79
C THR A 154 -11.15 -1.24 0.74
N LEU A 155 -12.16 -1.73 1.46
CA LEU A 155 -12.26 -1.60 2.92
C LEU A 155 -11.26 -2.51 3.64
N LEU A 156 -11.06 -3.72 3.13
CA LEU A 156 -10.08 -4.66 3.65
C LEU A 156 -8.66 -4.09 3.57
N VAL A 157 -8.31 -3.51 2.42
CA VAL A 157 -7.04 -2.83 2.19
C VAL A 157 -6.89 -1.62 3.11
N ALA A 158 -7.94 -0.82 3.27
CA ALA A 158 -7.93 0.32 4.19
C ALA A 158 -7.68 -0.11 5.64
N ALA A 159 -8.29 -1.22 6.09
CA ALA A 159 -8.03 -1.80 7.41
C ALA A 159 -6.58 -2.26 7.56
N ALA A 160 -6.02 -2.96 6.56
CA ALA A 160 -4.62 -3.40 6.57
C ALA A 160 -3.63 -2.22 6.62
N ILE A 161 -3.89 -1.14 5.87
CA ILE A 161 -3.05 0.07 5.90
C ILE A 161 -3.16 0.77 7.26
N HIS A 162 -4.37 0.86 7.82
CA HIS A 162 -4.58 1.43 9.15
C HIS A 162 -3.79 0.65 10.22
N GLN A 163 -3.80 -0.69 10.18
CA GLN A 163 -3.00 -1.54 11.07
C GLN A 163 -1.50 -1.35 10.85
N ALA A 164 -1.06 -1.24 9.57
CA ALA A 164 0.33 -0.98 9.23
C ALA A 164 0.82 0.38 9.78
N PHE A 165 -0.02 1.42 9.75
CA PHE A 165 0.28 2.69 10.39
C PHE A 165 0.43 2.54 11.91
N GLY A 166 -0.44 1.79 12.56
CA GLY A 166 -0.33 1.51 14.00
C GLY A 166 0.95 0.77 14.39
N THR A 167 1.50 -0.04 13.47
CA THR A 167 2.76 -0.77 13.69
C THR A 167 3.98 0.12 13.46
N VAL A 168 4.02 0.88 12.36
CA VAL A 168 5.23 1.62 11.92
C VAL A 168 5.25 3.04 12.46
N VAL A 169 4.08 3.64 12.70
CA VAL A 169 3.91 5.04 13.11
C VAL A 169 2.83 5.14 14.21
N PRO A 170 3.07 4.57 15.40
CA PRO A 170 2.04 4.43 16.45
C PRO A 170 1.53 5.77 17.02
N ASP A 171 2.25 6.86 16.81
CA ASP A 171 1.93 8.17 17.40
C ASP A 171 0.87 8.96 16.59
N ILE A 172 0.31 8.39 15.53
CA ILE A 172 -0.76 9.00 14.73
C ILE A 172 -2.12 8.36 15.03
N ALA A 173 -3.18 9.10 14.76
CA ALA A 173 -4.57 8.62 14.86
C ALA A 173 -5.24 8.66 13.48
N PRO A 174 -4.97 7.68 12.61
CA PRO A 174 -5.59 7.61 11.30
C PRO A 174 -7.06 7.19 11.43
N MET A 175 -7.91 7.64 10.51
CA MET A 175 -9.31 7.24 10.40
C MET A 175 -9.60 6.78 8.97
N VAL A 176 -10.39 5.72 8.85
CA VAL A 176 -10.86 5.20 7.56
C VAL A 176 -12.07 6.04 7.11
N LYS A 177 -11.98 6.64 5.94
CA LYS A 177 -13.09 7.30 5.27
C LYS A 177 -13.61 6.43 4.14
N TRP A 178 -14.81 5.88 4.32
CA TRP A 178 -15.49 5.13 3.27
C TRP A 178 -15.55 5.94 1.97
N PRO A 179 -15.37 5.30 0.81
CA PRO A 179 -15.10 3.86 0.66
C PRO A 179 -13.61 3.49 0.59
N ASN A 180 -12.66 4.43 0.49
CA ASN A 180 -11.32 4.10 0.00
C ASN A 180 -10.18 5.00 0.50
N ASP A 181 -10.40 5.84 1.47
CA ASP A 181 -9.41 6.82 1.91
C ASP A 181 -9.03 6.62 3.38
N ILE A 182 -7.79 6.98 3.71
CA ILE A 182 -7.36 7.12 5.11
C ILE A 182 -6.95 8.57 5.33
N LEU A 183 -7.45 9.13 6.43
CA LEU A 183 -7.23 10.52 6.81
C LEU A 183 -6.57 10.61 8.19
N ILE A 184 -5.77 11.65 8.40
CA ILE A 184 -5.23 12.05 9.70
C ILE A 184 -5.65 13.50 9.92
N LYS A 185 -6.30 13.78 11.03
CA LYS A 185 -6.86 15.12 11.35
C LYS A 185 -7.70 15.72 10.20
N GLY A 186 -8.49 14.88 9.53
CA GLY A 186 -9.36 15.27 8.42
C GLY A 186 -8.66 15.46 7.07
N ARG A 187 -7.34 15.29 6.96
CA ARG A 187 -6.54 15.41 5.72
C ARG A 187 -6.14 14.03 5.20
N LYS A 188 -6.26 13.81 3.91
CA LYS A 188 -5.98 12.52 3.26
C LYS A 188 -4.49 12.20 3.25
N VAL A 189 -4.12 11.05 3.80
CA VAL A 189 -2.76 10.49 3.78
C VAL A 189 -2.63 9.31 2.82
N CYS A 190 -3.72 8.58 2.59
CA CYS A 190 -3.72 7.41 1.70
C CYS A 190 -5.00 7.33 0.88
N GLY A 191 -4.88 6.79 -0.34
CA GLY A 191 -6.00 6.46 -1.21
C GLY A 191 -5.81 5.10 -1.86
N VAL A 192 -6.92 4.38 -2.02
CA VAL A 192 -6.98 3.04 -2.62
C VAL A 192 -7.80 3.10 -3.91
N LEU A 193 -7.33 2.42 -4.95
CA LEU A 193 -8.01 2.28 -6.24
C LEU A 193 -7.98 0.83 -6.68
N CYS A 194 -9.10 0.11 -6.50
CA CYS A 194 -9.28 -1.24 -7.03
C CYS A 194 -9.80 -1.17 -8.46
N GLU A 195 -9.15 -1.89 -9.36
CA GLU A 195 -9.56 -2.10 -10.74
C GLU A 195 -9.58 -3.60 -11.01
N MET A 196 -10.60 -4.10 -11.71
CA MET A 196 -10.74 -5.53 -11.98
C MET A 196 -10.95 -5.81 -13.46
N GLN A 197 -10.62 -7.03 -13.84
CA GLN A 197 -11.12 -7.67 -15.06
C GLN A 197 -11.97 -8.86 -14.62
N SER A 198 -13.25 -8.85 -15.00
CA SER A 198 -14.22 -9.85 -14.54
C SER A 198 -15.35 -10.04 -15.54
N GLU A 199 -15.98 -11.21 -15.45
CA GLU A 199 -17.33 -11.48 -15.92
C GLU A 199 -18.30 -11.36 -14.73
N PRO A 200 -19.62 -11.41 -14.92
CA PRO A 200 -20.57 -11.25 -13.81
C PRO A 200 -20.29 -12.21 -12.65
N ASP A 201 -20.08 -13.48 -12.95
CA ASP A 201 -19.96 -14.56 -11.97
C ASP A 201 -18.50 -14.93 -11.63
N PHE A 202 -17.53 -14.32 -12.32
CA PHE A 202 -16.12 -14.69 -12.15
C PHE A 202 -15.17 -13.49 -12.26
N THR A 203 -14.20 -13.42 -11.35
CA THR A 203 -13.17 -12.40 -11.34
C THR A 203 -11.84 -13.00 -11.84
N HIS A 204 -11.36 -12.54 -13.00
CA HIS A 204 -10.09 -12.98 -13.57
C HIS A 204 -8.89 -12.48 -12.75
N PHE A 205 -8.91 -11.20 -12.43
CA PHE A 205 -7.95 -10.58 -11.52
C PHE A 205 -8.46 -9.23 -10.99
N VAL A 206 -7.87 -8.83 -9.88
CA VAL A 206 -8.02 -7.48 -9.31
C VAL A 206 -6.64 -6.85 -9.17
N VAL A 207 -6.51 -5.60 -9.57
CA VAL A 207 -5.34 -4.77 -9.28
C VAL A 207 -5.72 -3.77 -8.22
N VAL A 208 -5.06 -3.84 -7.07
CA VAL A 208 -5.26 -2.93 -5.96
C VAL A 208 -4.15 -1.90 -5.96
N GLY A 209 -4.44 -0.71 -6.45
CA GLY A 209 -3.53 0.45 -6.42
C GLY A 209 -3.62 1.19 -5.11
N ILE A 210 -2.47 1.51 -4.53
CA ILE A 210 -2.35 2.18 -3.25
C ILE A 210 -1.34 3.32 -3.38
N GLY A 211 -1.77 4.52 -2.97
CA GLY A 211 -0.90 5.68 -2.83
C GLY A 211 -0.87 6.16 -1.39
N ILE A 212 0.32 6.23 -0.79
CA ILE A 212 0.52 6.72 0.57
C ILE A 212 1.49 7.91 0.53
N ASN A 213 1.07 9.03 1.08
CA ASN A 213 1.93 10.19 1.31
C ASN A 213 2.79 9.90 2.55
N VAL A 214 4.07 9.56 2.35
CA VAL A 214 4.95 9.10 3.45
C VAL A 214 5.86 10.23 3.93
N ASN A 215 6.87 10.57 3.16
CA ASN A 215 7.95 11.48 3.55
C ASN A 215 7.88 12.83 2.84
N GLN A 216 6.77 13.15 2.22
CA GLN A 216 6.56 14.43 1.55
C GLN A 216 6.51 15.55 2.59
N SER A 217 7.45 16.49 2.50
CA SER A 217 7.60 17.59 3.47
C SER A 217 6.68 18.79 3.20
N GLU A 218 6.12 18.86 1.99
CA GLU A 218 5.19 19.92 1.60
C GLU A 218 4.14 19.38 0.60
N MET A 219 2.87 19.72 0.81
CA MET A 219 1.81 19.44 -0.15
C MET A 219 1.70 20.54 -1.20
N PRO A 220 1.35 20.20 -2.46
CA PRO A 220 0.97 21.19 -3.46
C PRO A 220 -0.06 22.18 -2.90
N SER A 221 0.01 23.44 -3.32
CA SER A 221 -0.85 24.50 -2.77
C SER A 221 -2.33 24.15 -2.80
N GLU A 222 -2.79 23.53 -3.89
CA GLU A 222 -4.18 23.11 -4.09
C GLU A 222 -4.62 21.92 -3.21
N LEU A 223 -3.67 21.20 -2.61
CA LEU A 223 -3.95 20.03 -1.76
C LEU A 223 -3.62 20.27 -0.27
N ARG A 224 -3.07 21.44 0.08
CA ARG A 224 -2.56 21.73 1.43
C ARG A 224 -3.60 21.54 2.52
N ASP A 225 -4.85 21.90 2.26
CA ASP A 225 -5.95 21.80 3.23
C ASP A 225 -6.62 20.42 3.25
N SER A 226 -6.45 19.62 2.18
CA SER A 226 -7.16 18.35 1.98
C SER A 226 -6.28 17.11 2.08
N ALA A 227 -4.95 17.27 1.99
CA ALA A 227 -4.00 16.17 2.05
C ALA A 227 -2.89 16.44 3.08
N THR A 228 -2.28 15.34 3.56
CA THR A 228 -1.14 15.36 4.48
C THR A 228 -0.21 14.19 4.17
N SER A 229 0.92 14.10 4.88
CA SER A 229 1.85 12.97 4.85
C SER A 229 2.18 12.50 6.26
N LEU A 230 2.72 11.28 6.38
CA LEU A 230 3.21 10.78 7.67
C LEU A 230 4.30 11.70 8.25
N PHE A 231 5.19 12.22 7.39
CA PHE A 231 6.21 13.18 7.81
C PHE A 231 5.62 14.48 8.37
N LEU A 232 4.63 15.07 7.71
CA LEU A 232 3.99 16.31 8.17
C LEU A 232 3.25 16.13 9.51
N GLU A 233 2.78 14.92 9.79
CA GLU A 233 2.06 14.63 11.05
C GLU A 233 3.02 14.25 12.20
N THR A 234 4.21 13.74 11.92
CA THR A 234 5.13 13.19 12.92
C THR A 234 6.44 13.95 13.05
N GLY A 235 6.86 14.72 12.04
CA GLY A 235 8.15 15.38 11.95
C GLY A 235 9.33 14.42 11.71
N ARG A 236 9.08 13.12 11.47
CA ARG A 236 10.15 12.12 11.27
C ARG A 236 9.99 11.35 9.96
N LEU A 237 11.11 10.90 9.39
CA LEU A 237 11.12 10.05 8.22
C LEU A 237 10.63 8.64 8.58
N VAL A 238 9.81 8.08 7.70
CA VAL A 238 9.25 6.73 7.81
C VAL A 238 9.88 5.83 6.75
N SER A 239 10.27 4.63 7.13
CA SER A 239 10.82 3.63 6.22
C SER A 239 9.75 3.13 5.25
N ARG A 240 9.87 3.46 3.96
CA ARG A 240 8.94 3.01 2.92
C ARG A 240 8.96 1.47 2.73
N PRO A 241 10.15 0.80 2.74
CA PRO A 241 10.20 -0.67 2.70
C PRO A 241 9.50 -1.34 3.87
N GLU A 242 9.72 -0.86 5.09
CA GLU A 242 9.08 -1.38 6.31
C GLU A 242 7.56 -1.16 6.27
N LEU A 243 7.12 0.02 5.84
CA LEU A 243 5.69 0.32 5.70
C LEU A 243 5.00 -0.58 4.67
N LEU A 244 5.65 -0.83 3.52
CA LEU A 244 5.13 -1.77 2.52
C LEU A 244 5.04 -3.19 3.09
N ALA A 245 6.09 -3.67 3.75
CA ALA A 245 6.09 -4.99 4.37
C ALA A 245 5.02 -5.12 5.46
N SER A 246 4.89 -4.10 6.31
CA SER A 246 3.86 -4.07 7.36
C SER A 246 2.45 -4.14 6.77
N PHE A 247 2.17 -3.39 5.69
CA PHE A 247 0.90 -3.51 4.97
C PHE A 247 0.65 -4.94 4.49
N LEU A 248 1.62 -5.57 3.82
CA LEU A 248 1.48 -6.92 3.28
C LEU A 248 1.29 -7.96 4.40
N ASN A 249 1.99 -7.80 5.53
CA ASN A 249 1.87 -8.66 6.70
C ASN A 249 0.47 -8.61 7.34
N HIS A 250 -0.18 -7.45 7.32
CA HIS A 250 -1.56 -7.30 7.80
C HIS A 250 -2.60 -7.68 6.75
N PHE A 251 -2.30 -7.45 5.47
CA PHE A 251 -3.26 -7.69 4.39
C PHE A 251 -3.48 -9.18 4.11
N GLU A 252 -2.41 -10.00 4.05
CA GLU A 252 -2.53 -11.42 3.70
C GLU A 252 -3.50 -12.18 4.64
N PRO A 253 -3.40 -12.09 5.97
CA PRO A 253 -4.37 -12.75 6.86
C PRO A 253 -5.81 -12.25 6.69
N LEU A 254 -5.99 -10.94 6.47
CA LEU A 254 -7.32 -10.37 6.24
C LEU A 254 -7.92 -10.84 4.91
N TYR A 255 -7.10 -10.95 3.88
CA TYR A 255 -7.52 -11.44 2.57
C TYR A 255 -7.90 -12.92 2.62
N ASP A 256 -7.13 -13.75 3.34
CA ASP A 256 -7.43 -15.15 3.53
C ASP A 256 -8.76 -15.34 4.30
N ALA A 257 -8.97 -14.56 5.37
CA ALA A 257 -10.24 -14.58 6.11
C ALA A 257 -11.42 -14.15 5.21
N TRP A 258 -11.24 -13.10 4.39
CA TRP A 258 -12.27 -12.64 3.46
C TRP A 258 -12.64 -13.68 2.40
N LEU A 259 -11.69 -14.46 1.93
CA LEU A 259 -11.97 -15.55 0.99
C LEU A 259 -12.81 -16.66 1.63
N LEU A 260 -12.60 -16.94 2.94
CA LEU A 260 -13.31 -17.97 3.70
C LEU A 260 -14.70 -17.53 4.17
N GLU A 261 -14.80 -16.30 4.71
CA GLU A 261 -16.03 -15.79 5.34
C GLU A 261 -17.04 -15.23 4.33
N GLU A 262 -16.61 -15.03 3.10
CA GLU A 262 -17.40 -14.52 1.96
C GLU A 262 -17.98 -13.09 2.11
N ASP A 263 -17.82 -12.44 3.25
CA ASP A 263 -18.24 -11.05 3.52
C ASP A 263 -17.26 -10.33 4.47
N LEU A 264 -17.61 -9.12 4.90
CA LEU A 264 -16.78 -8.31 5.81
C LEU A 264 -17.15 -8.48 7.29
N GLY A 265 -18.05 -9.41 7.65
CA GLY A 265 -18.57 -9.57 9.02
C GLY A 265 -17.47 -9.67 10.08
N PHE A 266 -16.39 -10.40 9.79
CA PHE A 266 -15.27 -10.62 10.70
C PHE A 266 -14.48 -9.34 11.04
N ILE A 267 -14.54 -8.30 10.19
CA ILE A 267 -13.76 -7.08 10.37
C ILE A 267 -14.62 -5.82 10.60
N LEU A 268 -15.95 -5.93 10.52
CA LEU A 268 -16.85 -4.79 10.72
C LEU A 268 -16.62 -4.04 12.03
N PRO A 269 -16.45 -4.71 13.22
CA PRO A 269 -16.20 -4.00 14.47
C PRO A 269 -14.94 -3.12 14.41
N TYR A 270 -13.92 -3.56 13.67
CA TYR A 270 -12.71 -2.79 13.46
C TYR A 270 -12.97 -1.58 12.57
N LEU A 271 -13.63 -1.78 11.42
CA LEU A 271 -13.95 -0.72 10.46
C LEU A 271 -14.84 0.36 11.09
N GLU A 272 -15.86 -0.02 11.87
CA GLU A 272 -16.74 0.90 12.57
C GLU A 272 -15.98 1.74 13.62
N ARG A 273 -15.14 1.08 14.43
CA ARG A 273 -14.32 1.75 15.44
C ARG A 273 -13.42 2.84 14.86
N TYR A 274 -12.85 2.61 13.69
CA TYR A 274 -11.92 3.54 13.03
C TYR A 274 -12.55 4.31 11.87
N SER A 275 -13.87 4.24 11.71
CA SER A 275 -14.60 4.99 10.68
C SER A 275 -14.66 6.49 11.00
N LEU A 276 -14.21 7.32 10.07
CA LEU A 276 -14.38 8.78 10.17
C LEU A 276 -15.86 9.20 10.15
N LEU A 277 -16.70 8.39 9.51
CA LEU A 277 -18.09 8.75 9.19
C LEU A 277 -19.10 8.22 10.22
N GLN A 278 -18.71 7.30 11.11
CA GLN A 278 -19.61 6.67 12.08
C GLN A 278 -20.37 7.71 12.91
N SER A 279 -21.67 7.57 12.96
CA SER A 279 -22.61 8.49 13.67
C SER A 279 -22.55 9.96 13.21
N LYS A 280 -22.06 10.21 11.98
CA LYS A 280 -21.99 11.56 11.40
C LYS A 280 -23.08 11.78 10.37
N GLN A 281 -23.55 13.03 10.27
CA GLN A 281 -24.36 13.45 9.14
C GLN A 281 -23.48 13.66 7.92
N VAL A 282 -23.83 13.02 6.83
CA VAL A 282 -23.10 13.05 5.56
C VAL A 282 -24.02 13.32 4.39
N THR A 283 -23.41 13.82 3.35
CA THR A 283 -23.98 13.85 1.99
C THR A 283 -23.15 12.96 1.10
N ILE A 284 -23.79 12.04 0.38
CA ILE A 284 -23.14 11.13 -0.54
C ILE A 284 -23.49 11.52 -1.97
N ASP A 285 -22.48 11.96 -2.72
CA ASP A 285 -22.63 12.24 -4.14
C ASP A 285 -22.43 10.96 -4.95
N GLN A 286 -23.48 10.56 -5.67
CA GLN A 286 -23.51 9.49 -6.63
C GLN A 286 -23.66 10.06 -8.05
N LEU A 287 -23.40 9.28 -9.11
CA LEU A 287 -23.44 9.75 -10.50
C LEU A 287 -24.73 10.46 -10.90
N LYS A 288 -25.89 10.07 -10.33
CA LYS A 288 -27.23 10.55 -10.74
C LYS A 288 -28.03 11.20 -9.61
N ARG A 289 -27.56 11.12 -8.38
CA ARG A 289 -28.30 11.62 -7.22
C ARG A 289 -27.37 11.91 -6.06
N THR A 290 -27.80 12.79 -5.17
CA THR A 290 -27.19 13.06 -3.87
C THR A 290 -28.11 12.50 -2.79
N VAL A 291 -27.57 11.77 -1.82
CA VAL A 291 -28.30 11.20 -0.70
C VAL A 291 -27.70 11.74 0.60
N SER A 292 -28.53 12.16 1.54
CA SER A 292 -28.09 12.65 2.84
C SER A 292 -28.70 11.81 3.96
N GLY A 293 -27.93 11.61 5.03
CA GLY A 293 -28.40 10.87 6.21
C GLY A 293 -27.31 10.77 7.27
N THR A 294 -27.63 10.09 8.36
CA THR A 294 -26.67 9.76 9.42
C THR A 294 -26.08 8.37 9.16
N VAL A 295 -24.77 8.25 9.22
CA VAL A 295 -24.11 6.96 9.05
C VAL A 295 -24.35 6.08 10.29
N SER A 296 -25.05 4.97 10.13
CA SER A 296 -25.29 3.98 11.18
C SER A 296 -24.27 2.85 11.22
N GLY A 297 -23.55 2.61 10.09
CA GLY A 297 -22.52 1.56 10.04
C GLY A 297 -22.11 1.21 8.62
N ILE A 298 -21.47 0.05 8.49
CA ILE A 298 -21.10 -0.59 7.23
C ILE A 298 -21.78 -1.97 7.20
N ALA A 299 -22.49 -2.27 6.12
CA ALA A 299 -23.10 -3.58 5.92
C ALA A 299 -22.02 -4.64 5.63
N ARG A 300 -22.38 -5.92 5.78
CA ARG A 300 -21.46 -7.06 5.50
C ARG A 300 -20.95 -7.07 4.07
N GLY A 301 -21.72 -6.55 3.12
CA GLY A 301 -21.33 -6.37 1.72
C GLY A 301 -20.39 -5.19 1.46
N GLY A 302 -20.14 -4.33 2.47
CA GLY A 302 -19.27 -3.14 2.36
C GLY A 302 -20.02 -1.85 2.02
N GLU A 303 -21.35 -1.91 1.87
CA GLU A 303 -22.18 -0.72 1.66
C GLU A 303 -22.20 0.15 2.92
N LEU A 304 -22.20 1.48 2.71
CA LEU A 304 -22.42 2.42 3.80
C LEU A 304 -23.92 2.46 4.15
N MET A 305 -24.25 2.31 5.42
CA MET A 305 -25.61 2.37 5.94
C MET A 305 -25.94 3.81 6.32
N LEU A 306 -26.98 4.38 5.70
CA LEU A 306 -27.47 5.73 5.98
C LEU A 306 -28.89 5.68 6.51
N ASP A 307 -29.09 6.21 7.71
CA ASP A 307 -30.39 6.41 8.28
C ASP A 307 -30.91 7.80 7.89
N ALA A 308 -32.05 7.82 7.22
CA ALA A 308 -32.77 9.04 6.87
C ALA A 308 -33.60 9.56 8.06
N ALA A 309 -34.08 10.79 7.96
CA ALA A 309 -34.88 11.44 9.02
C ALA A 309 -36.23 10.75 9.27
N ASP A 310 -36.73 9.97 8.31
CA ASP A 310 -37.96 9.16 8.39
C ASP A 310 -37.76 7.77 9.03
N GLY A 311 -36.51 7.47 9.47
CA GLY A 311 -36.14 6.21 10.08
C GLY A 311 -35.84 5.06 9.09
N GLN A 312 -35.84 5.35 7.78
CA GLN A 312 -35.46 4.35 6.78
C GLN A 312 -33.93 4.26 6.66
N THR A 313 -33.39 3.05 6.64
CA THR A 313 -31.97 2.80 6.35
C THR A 313 -31.78 2.51 4.86
N THR A 314 -30.88 3.26 4.23
CA THR A 314 -30.49 3.07 2.81
C THR A 314 -29.08 2.53 2.73
N LEU A 315 -28.87 1.49 1.91
CA LEU A 315 -27.54 0.93 1.61
C LEU A 315 -26.92 1.67 0.42
N ILE A 316 -25.73 2.21 0.60
CA ILE A 316 -24.99 2.94 -0.42
C ILE A 316 -23.76 2.13 -0.83
N SER A 317 -23.76 1.58 -2.04
CA SER A 317 -22.67 0.75 -2.58
C SER A 317 -21.51 1.57 -3.19
N SER A 318 -21.76 2.82 -3.59
CA SER A 318 -20.74 3.68 -4.20
C SER A 318 -21.09 5.16 -4.05
N GLY A 319 -20.08 6.02 -4.08
CA GLY A 319 -20.25 7.46 -4.00
C GLY A 319 -19.05 8.14 -3.36
N GLU A 320 -19.17 9.46 -3.19
CA GLU A 320 -18.22 10.26 -2.43
C GLU A 320 -18.91 10.86 -1.20
N ALA A 321 -18.39 10.57 -0.01
CA ALA A 321 -18.96 11.01 1.24
C ALA A 321 -18.37 12.35 1.67
N HIS A 322 -19.25 13.31 1.95
CA HIS A 322 -18.92 14.62 2.46
C HIS A 322 -19.56 14.81 3.85
N LEU A 323 -18.74 15.17 4.83
CA LEU A 323 -19.25 15.55 6.16
C LEU A 323 -20.05 16.85 6.03
N GLN A 324 -21.27 16.85 6.53
CA GLN A 324 -22.03 18.11 6.65
C GLN A 324 -21.38 18.99 7.72
N LYS A 325 -21.07 20.23 7.37
CA LYS A 325 -20.66 21.22 8.38
C LYS A 325 -21.86 21.43 9.32
N ARG A 326 -21.65 21.27 10.62
CA ARG A 326 -22.65 21.74 11.59
C ARG A 326 -22.85 23.21 11.33
N THR A 327 -24.05 23.60 10.87
CA THR A 327 -24.54 24.97 10.96
C THR A 327 -24.73 25.26 12.44
N CYS A 328 -23.86 26.09 13.03
CA CYS A 328 -24.03 26.62 14.36
C CYS A 328 -25.21 27.59 14.34
#